data_7ea0427c4948f3112447bdcd756aefc5
#
_entry.id   7ea0427c4948f3112447bdcd756aefc5
#
_cell.length_a   1.000
_cell.length_b   1.000
_cell.length_c   1.000
_cell.angle_alpha   90.00
_cell.angle_beta   90.00
_cell.angle_gamma   90.00
#
_symmetry.space_group_name_H-M   'P 1'
#
loop_
_entity.id
_entity.type
_entity.pdbx_description
1 polymer ?
#
loop_
_entity_poly.entity_id
_entity_poly.type
_entity_poly.pdbx_seq_one_letter_code
_entity_poly.pdbx_strand_id
1 'polypeptide(L)'
;MNTTYQAKAVVLEKPESIVLSDLQLSPVTETDVVVDIEWSGISTGTEKLLWSGRMPHFPGMGYPLVPGYESVGKIYQAGIRSGYKPGQRVFVPGARCFGDVKGLFGGAASRVVVPASRVIGVDSKLGPEAVLFALAATAHHVTASEGSQQPDLIIGHGVLGRLIARIAVLAGKSPVVWEVDADRRTGAIGYEVIDPKADQKRYYKTIVDVSGDASLLDTLISCLAPGGEIVLAGFYDAPMTFSFPQAFMREARIRVAAQWQPKDLLAVKNLAESGRLSLDGLIT
;
A
#
# COMPACT_ATOMS: atom_id res chain seq x y z
N MET A 1 10.36 -27.32 23.80
CA MET A 1 9.60 -28.04 22.75
C MET A 1 9.34 -27.02 21.67
N ASN A 2 9.78 -27.27 20.42
CA ASN A 2 9.44 -26.38 19.28
C ASN A 2 7.96 -26.59 18.97
N THR A 3 7.12 -25.67 19.41
CA THR A 3 5.70 -25.69 19.05
C THR A 3 5.59 -25.31 17.57
N THR A 4 5.11 -26.24 16.76
CA THR A 4 4.84 -25.99 15.34
C THR A 4 3.35 -25.65 15.19
N TYR A 5 3.05 -24.57 14.49
CA TYR A 5 1.69 -24.12 14.21
C TYR A 5 1.27 -24.47 12.80
N GLN A 6 -0.03 -24.54 12.58
CA GLN A 6 -0.65 -24.63 11.27
C GLN A 6 -1.52 -23.41 11.03
N ALA A 7 -1.68 -23.05 9.76
CA ALA A 7 -2.58 -22.00 9.33
C ALA A 7 -3.31 -22.41 8.05
N LYS A 8 -4.58 -22.03 7.96
CA LYS A 8 -5.30 -22.02 6.70
C LYS A 8 -4.92 -20.75 5.94
N ALA A 9 -4.39 -20.91 4.74
CA ALA A 9 -3.89 -19.79 3.94
C ALA A 9 -4.51 -19.78 2.54
N VAL A 10 -4.68 -18.58 2.00
CA VAL A 10 -4.95 -18.40 0.58
C VAL A 10 -3.64 -18.60 -0.17
N VAL A 11 -3.61 -19.54 -1.10
CA VAL A 11 -2.42 -19.87 -1.89
C VAL A 11 -2.71 -19.64 -3.37
N LEU A 12 -1.90 -18.83 -4.02
CA LEU A 12 -1.81 -18.78 -5.47
C LEU A 12 -0.81 -19.86 -5.89
N GLU A 13 -1.31 -20.99 -6.42
CA GLU A 13 -0.44 -22.11 -6.83
C GLU A 13 0.34 -21.79 -8.11
N LYS A 14 -0.31 -21.07 -9.01
CA LYS A 14 0.18 -20.55 -10.29
C LYS A 14 -0.75 -19.40 -10.71
N PRO A 15 -0.44 -18.67 -11.78
CA PRO A 15 -1.37 -17.68 -12.31
C PRO A 15 -2.78 -18.25 -12.52
N GLU A 16 -3.77 -17.47 -12.13
CA GLU A 16 -5.22 -17.78 -12.23
C GLU A 16 -5.68 -19.00 -11.42
N SER A 17 -4.84 -19.52 -10.53
CA SER A 17 -5.18 -20.65 -9.64
C SER A 17 -5.07 -20.24 -8.18
N ILE A 18 -6.20 -20.23 -7.48
CA ILE A 18 -6.30 -19.88 -6.05
C ILE A 18 -6.93 -21.04 -5.29
N VAL A 19 -6.31 -21.41 -4.16
CA VAL A 19 -6.79 -22.47 -3.29
C VAL A 19 -6.70 -22.06 -1.83
N LEU A 20 -7.46 -22.71 -0.95
CA LEU A 20 -7.25 -22.66 0.50
C LEU A 20 -6.48 -23.91 0.91
N SER A 21 -5.33 -23.71 1.53
CA SER A 21 -4.43 -24.80 1.96
C SER A 21 -4.11 -24.71 3.44
N ASP A 22 -3.95 -25.85 4.09
CA ASP A 22 -3.41 -25.94 5.44
C ASP A 22 -1.89 -26.03 5.35
N LEU A 23 -1.21 -25.01 5.86
CA LEU A 23 0.24 -24.87 5.80
C LEU A 23 0.86 -24.99 7.18
N GLN A 24 1.99 -25.70 7.27
CA GLN A 24 2.83 -25.71 8.46
C GLN A 24 3.59 -24.39 8.55
N LEU A 25 3.59 -23.79 9.74
CA LEU A 25 4.31 -22.56 9.99
C LEU A 25 5.72 -22.84 10.51
N SER A 26 6.64 -21.92 10.25
CA SER A 26 8.00 -21.97 10.79
C SER A 26 7.97 -22.03 12.32
N PRO A 27 8.96 -22.69 12.96
CA PRO A 27 9.13 -22.68 14.40
C PRO A 27 9.24 -21.25 14.95
N VAL A 28 8.64 -21.02 16.13
CA VAL A 28 8.65 -19.73 16.82
C VAL A 28 9.96 -19.54 17.56
N THR A 29 10.60 -18.39 17.39
CA THR A 29 11.79 -17.99 18.14
C THR A 29 11.45 -17.08 19.32
N GLU A 30 12.44 -16.76 20.15
CA GLU A 30 12.24 -15.87 21.30
C GLU A 30 11.91 -14.42 20.93
N THR A 31 12.18 -14.03 19.69
CA THR A 31 11.93 -12.66 19.17
C THR A 31 10.70 -12.58 18.28
N ASP A 32 10.02 -13.71 18.04
CA ASP A 32 8.85 -13.75 17.17
C ASP A 32 7.55 -13.55 17.95
N VAL A 33 6.51 -13.24 17.19
CA VAL A 33 5.12 -13.30 17.65
C VAL A 33 4.32 -14.22 16.74
N VAL A 34 3.38 -14.95 17.32
CA VAL A 34 2.35 -15.70 16.60
C VAL A 34 1.10 -14.84 16.62
N VAL A 35 0.56 -14.52 15.44
CA VAL A 35 -0.60 -13.65 15.33
C VAL A 35 -1.75 -14.40 14.68
N ASP A 36 -2.89 -14.44 15.36
CA ASP A 36 -4.16 -14.86 14.79
C ASP A 36 -4.72 -13.68 13.99
N ILE A 37 -4.84 -13.85 12.69
CA ILE A 37 -5.29 -12.80 11.79
C ILE A 37 -6.82 -12.68 11.86
N GLU A 38 -7.30 -11.48 12.15
CA GLU A 38 -8.72 -11.13 12.18
C GLU A 38 -9.19 -10.64 10.82
N TRP A 39 -8.35 -9.83 10.14
CA TRP A 39 -8.64 -9.21 8.86
C TRP A 39 -7.40 -9.18 7.98
N SER A 40 -7.58 -9.50 6.70
CA SER A 40 -6.55 -9.34 5.68
C SER A 40 -7.15 -8.58 4.49
N GLY A 41 -6.57 -7.43 4.16
CA GLY A 41 -6.96 -6.65 2.99
C GLY A 41 -6.51 -7.31 1.69
N ILE A 42 -7.24 -7.05 0.62
CA ILE A 42 -6.89 -7.45 -0.75
C ILE A 42 -6.64 -6.17 -1.55
N SER A 43 -5.40 -5.89 -1.87
CA SER A 43 -5.04 -4.77 -2.73
C SER A 43 -5.35 -5.08 -4.18
N THR A 44 -6.33 -4.39 -4.74
CA THR A 44 -6.79 -4.61 -6.12
C THR A 44 -5.72 -4.36 -7.18
N GLY A 45 -4.65 -3.64 -6.86
CA GLY A 45 -3.49 -3.46 -7.73
C GLY A 45 -2.55 -4.67 -7.69
N THR A 46 -1.90 -4.86 -6.55
CA THR A 46 -0.82 -5.84 -6.36
C THR A 46 -1.32 -7.29 -6.49
N GLU A 47 -2.38 -7.66 -5.76
CA GLU A 47 -2.91 -9.02 -5.77
C GLU A 47 -3.47 -9.41 -7.13
N LYS A 48 -4.06 -8.46 -7.88
CA LYS A 48 -4.52 -8.70 -9.26
C LYS A 48 -3.35 -9.05 -10.19
N LEU A 49 -2.21 -8.37 -10.05
CA LEU A 49 -1.02 -8.68 -10.83
C LEU A 49 -0.43 -10.04 -10.45
N LEU A 50 -0.39 -10.37 -9.17
CA LEU A 50 0.05 -11.69 -8.69
C LEU A 50 -0.89 -12.78 -9.22
N TRP A 51 -2.21 -12.61 -9.08
CA TRP A 51 -3.17 -13.60 -9.54
C TRP A 51 -3.12 -13.80 -11.06
N SER A 52 -3.04 -12.72 -11.84
CA SER A 52 -2.99 -12.81 -13.31
C SER A 52 -1.62 -13.21 -13.88
N GLY A 53 -0.59 -13.38 -13.06
CA GLY A 53 0.77 -13.69 -13.50
C GLY A 53 1.48 -12.53 -14.20
N ARG A 54 0.92 -11.32 -14.19
CA ARG A 54 1.50 -10.12 -14.81
C ARG A 54 2.41 -9.32 -13.88
N MET A 55 2.59 -9.78 -12.63
CA MET A 55 3.54 -9.15 -11.74
C MET A 55 4.95 -9.23 -12.33
N PRO A 56 5.64 -8.10 -12.56
CA PRO A 56 7.02 -8.12 -13.01
C PRO A 56 7.91 -8.94 -12.09
N HIS A 57 8.90 -9.61 -12.66
CA HIS A 57 9.81 -10.45 -11.90
C HIS A 57 10.71 -9.59 -11.00
N PHE A 58 10.77 -9.93 -9.72
CA PHE A 58 11.67 -9.33 -8.73
C PHE A 58 12.16 -10.41 -7.74
N PRO A 59 13.22 -10.16 -6.96
CA PRO A 59 13.76 -11.14 -6.02
C PRO A 59 12.70 -11.62 -5.01
N GLY A 60 12.51 -12.94 -4.93
CA GLY A 60 11.51 -13.58 -4.09
C GLY A 60 10.17 -13.86 -4.76
N MET A 61 9.95 -13.35 -5.98
CA MET A 61 8.78 -13.71 -6.79
C MET A 61 8.81 -15.18 -7.18
N GLY A 62 7.67 -15.84 -7.11
CA GLY A 62 7.49 -17.23 -7.55
C GLY A 62 6.25 -17.86 -6.94
N TYR A 63 5.74 -18.86 -7.62
CA TYR A 63 4.61 -19.68 -7.17
C TYR A 63 5.11 -21.05 -6.66
N PRO A 64 4.38 -21.70 -5.73
CA PRO A 64 3.19 -21.22 -5.04
C PRO A 64 3.51 -20.10 -4.04
N LEU A 65 2.54 -19.19 -3.80
CA LEU A 65 2.73 -18.07 -2.86
C LEU A 65 1.47 -17.76 -2.05
N VAL A 66 1.66 -17.26 -0.82
CA VAL A 66 0.62 -16.64 0.00
C VAL A 66 0.71 -15.13 -0.21
N PRO A 67 -0.34 -14.47 -0.75
CA PRO A 67 -0.36 -13.02 -0.95
C PRO A 67 -0.66 -12.26 0.35
N GLY A 68 -0.80 -10.92 0.26
CA GLY A 68 -1.30 -10.04 1.32
C GLY A 68 -0.22 -9.37 2.15
N TYR A 69 -0.33 -8.05 2.27
CA TYR A 69 0.56 -7.20 3.09
C TYR A 69 -0.24 -6.25 4.00
N GLU A 70 -1.54 -6.49 4.12
CA GLU A 70 -2.53 -5.66 4.79
C GLU A 70 -3.29 -6.48 5.83
N SER A 71 -2.60 -6.94 6.88
CA SER A 71 -3.23 -7.83 7.85
C SER A 71 -3.24 -7.23 9.25
N VAL A 72 -4.32 -7.50 9.98
CA VAL A 72 -4.49 -7.11 11.39
C VAL A 72 -4.97 -8.33 12.16
N GLY A 73 -4.44 -8.50 13.36
CA GLY A 73 -4.83 -9.62 14.21
C GLY A 73 -4.39 -9.45 15.65
N LYS A 74 -4.63 -10.49 16.43
CA LYS A 74 -4.25 -10.55 17.85
C LYS A 74 -3.07 -11.48 18.06
N ILE A 75 -2.14 -11.06 18.88
CA ILE A 75 -1.02 -11.91 19.29
C ILE A 75 -1.58 -13.07 20.12
N TYR A 76 -1.41 -14.27 19.58
CA TYR A 76 -1.72 -15.52 20.26
C TYR A 76 -0.61 -15.91 21.22
N GLN A 77 0.65 -15.84 20.76
CA GLN A 77 1.84 -16.12 21.54
C GLN A 77 2.93 -15.11 21.24
N ALA A 78 3.65 -14.71 22.26
CA ALA A 78 4.78 -13.79 22.16
C ALA A 78 6.06 -14.48 22.68
N GLY A 79 7.12 -14.40 21.90
CA GLY A 79 8.45 -14.83 22.35
C GLY A 79 8.92 -13.95 23.53
N ILE A 80 9.71 -14.53 24.42
CA ILE A 80 10.15 -13.86 25.66
C ILE A 80 10.90 -12.55 25.43
N ARG A 81 11.52 -12.39 24.25
CA ARG A 81 12.27 -11.19 23.85
C ARG A 81 11.52 -10.34 22.78
N SER A 82 10.27 -10.66 22.49
CA SER A 82 9.48 -9.95 21.47
C SER A 82 9.06 -8.52 21.89
N GLY A 83 8.97 -8.25 23.19
CA GLY A 83 8.44 -6.99 23.73
C GLY A 83 6.91 -6.88 23.69
N TYR A 84 6.21 -7.90 23.23
CA TYR A 84 4.75 -7.96 23.14
C TYR A 84 4.16 -8.94 24.16
N LYS A 85 2.82 -8.90 24.29
CA LYS A 85 2.04 -9.81 25.14
C LYS A 85 0.88 -10.43 24.35
N PRO A 86 0.47 -11.67 24.68
CA PRO A 86 -0.76 -12.25 24.13
C PRO A 86 -1.96 -11.34 24.31
N GLY A 87 -2.85 -11.32 23.33
CA GLY A 87 -4.04 -10.48 23.29
C GLY A 87 -3.84 -9.07 22.73
N GLN A 88 -2.61 -8.57 22.60
CA GLN A 88 -2.36 -7.29 21.95
C GLN A 88 -2.71 -7.38 20.47
N ARG A 89 -3.39 -6.35 19.97
CA ARG A 89 -3.73 -6.23 18.55
C ARG A 89 -2.60 -5.57 17.78
N VAL A 90 -2.27 -6.11 16.62
CA VAL A 90 -1.15 -5.66 15.80
C VAL A 90 -1.51 -5.64 14.32
N PHE A 91 -0.92 -4.69 13.60
CA PHE A 91 -0.83 -4.71 12.15
C PHE A 91 0.39 -5.53 11.74
N VAL A 92 0.21 -6.37 10.71
CA VAL A 92 1.23 -7.26 10.16
C VAL A 92 1.41 -6.97 8.67
N PRO A 93 2.54 -6.43 8.24
CA PRO A 93 2.80 -6.10 6.83
C PRO A 93 3.23 -7.32 6.01
N GLY A 94 2.74 -8.49 6.38
CA GLY A 94 3.05 -9.77 5.78
C GLY A 94 4.05 -10.62 6.56
N ALA A 95 4.14 -11.89 6.20
CA ALA A 95 4.96 -12.91 6.86
C ALA A 95 5.65 -13.83 5.84
N ARG A 96 6.72 -14.49 6.28
CA ARG A 96 7.47 -15.49 5.48
C ARG A 96 7.67 -16.74 6.31
N CYS A 97 6.56 -17.38 6.69
CA CYS A 97 6.56 -18.48 7.66
C CYS A 97 5.98 -19.79 7.11
N PHE A 98 5.89 -19.97 5.80
CA PHE A 98 5.14 -21.05 5.16
C PHE A 98 6.04 -22.12 4.51
N GLY A 99 7.29 -22.28 4.98
CA GLY A 99 8.22 -23.26 4.41
C GLY A 99 8.54 -22.95 2.95
N ASP A 100 8.24 -23.90 2.07
CA ASP A 100 8.54 -23.78 0.62
C ASP A 100 7.55 -22.88 -0.13
N VAL A 101 6.39 -22.60 0.45
CA VAL A 101 5.41 -21.68 -0.13
C VAL A 101 5.89 -20.24 0.11
N LYS A 102 6.01 -19.46 -0.95
CA LYS A 102 6.51 -18.07 -0.86
C LYS A 102 5.54 -17.20 -0.06
N GLY A 103 6.05 -16.34 0.81
CA GLY A 103 5.27 -15.28 1.46
C GLY A 103 5.43 -13.99 0.66
N LEU A 104 4.56 -13.76 -0.30
CA LEU A 104 4.61 -12.56 -1.12
C LEU A 104 3.22 -11.87 -1.14
N PHE A 105 2.81 -11.18 -0.07
CA PHE A 105 3.67 -10.90 1.09
C PHE A 105 3.30 -11.73 2.33
N GLY A 106 2.43 -12.72 2.23
CA GLY A 106 2.20 -13.73 3.25
C GLY A 106 1.22 -13.36 4.36
N GLY A 107 0.38 -12.34 4.16
CA GLY A 107 -0.59 -11.92 5.16
C GLY A 107 -1.97 -12.60 5.05
N ALA A 108 -2.28 -13.22 3.92
CA ALA A 108 -3.58 -13.85 3.67
C ALA A 108 -3.66 -15.27 4.26
N ALA A 109 -3.52 -15.37 5.57
CA ALA A 109 -3.57 -16.63 6.32
C ALA A 109 -4.28 -16.42 7.66
N SER A 110 -4.88 -17.47 8.21
CA SER A 110 -5.56 -17.41 9.51
C SER A 110 -4.61 -17.16 10.70
N ARG A 111 -3.33 -17.53 10.54
CA ARG A 111 -2.28 -17.36 11.54
C ARG A 111 -0.94 -17.18 10.86
N VAL A 112 -0.08 -16.37 11.45
CA VAL A 112 1.29 -16.16 10.95
C VAL A 112 2.29 -16.16 12.11
N VAL A 113 3.54 -16.52 11.80
CA VAL A 113 4.71 -16.34 12.66
C VAL A 113 5.58 -15.26 12.04
N VAL A 114 5.90 -14.23 12.80
CA VAL A 114 6.61 -13.07 12.27
C VAL A 114 7.51 -12.45 13.33
N PRO A 115 8.70 -11.94 12.94
CA PRO A 115 9.54 -11.18 13.87
C PRO A 115 8.79 -10.00 14.48
N ALA A 116 8.87 -9.85 15.81
CA ALA A 116 8.18 -8.79 16.53
C ALA A 116 8.54 -7.37 16.03
N SER A 117 9.75 -7.20 15.49
CA SER A 117 10.20 -5.94 14.90
C SER A 117 9.45 -5.54 13.62
N ARG A 118 8.70 -6.46 13.01
CA ARG A 118 7.92 -6.20 11.79
C ARG A 118 6.48 -5.81 12.08
N VAL A 119 5.96 -6.06 13.26
CA VAL A 119 4.59 -5.70 13.59
C VAL A 119 4.53 -4.39 14.35
N ILE A 120 3.38 -3.72 14.29
CA ILE A 120 3.12 -2.52 15.07
C ILE A 120 1.80 -2.66 15.81
N GLY A 121 1.79 -2.28 17.10
CA GLY A 121 0.56 -2.28 17.90
C GLY A 121 -0.50 -1.35 17.31
N VAL A 122 -1.75 -1.78 17.34
CA VAL A 122 -2.91 -1.04 16.81
C VAL A 122 -3.93 -0.85 17.90
N ASP A 123 -4.47 0.37 18.04
CA ASP A 123 -5.57 0.66 18.97
C ASP A 123 -6.79 -0.21 18.61
N SER A 124 -7.39 -0.82 19.63
CA SER A 124 -8.58 -1.65 19.48
C SER A 124 -9.81 -0.90 18.97
N LYS A 125 -9.80 0.44 19.04
CA LYS A 125 -10.87 1.31 18.49
C LYS A 125 -10.88 1.33 16.97
N LEU A 126 -9.74 1.08 16.33
CA LEU A 126 -9.70 0.94 14.88
C LEU A 126 -10.27 -0.43 14.50
N GLY A 127 -11.27 -0.44 13.65
CA GLY A 127 -11.90 -1.64 13.11
C GLY A 127 -11.03 -2.38 12.10
N PRO A 128 -11.64 -3.00 11.09
CA PRO A 128 -10.94 -3.62 9.97
C PRO A 128 -10.12 -2.62 9.16
N GLU A 129 -10.43 -1.32 9.21
CA GLU A 129 -9.71 -0.25 8.49
C GLU A 129 -8.22 -0.20 8.81
N ALA A 130 -7.80 -0.73 9.95
CA ALA A 130 -6.38 -0.82 10.28
C ALA A 130 -5.54 -1.68 9.30
N VAL A 131 -6.17 -2.51 8.46
CA VAL A 131 -5.49 -3.21 7.33
C VAL A 131 -4.85 -2.21 6.37
N LEU A 132 -5.42 -1.00 6.25
CA LEU A 132 -4.95 0.05 5.34
C LEU A 132 -3.64 0.72 5.76
N PHE A 133 -3.05 0.35 6.90
CA PHE A 133 -1.83 0.99 7.39
C PHE A 133 -0.66 0.90 6.40
N ALA A 134 -0.54 -0.18 5.61
CA ALA A 134 0.49 -0.26 4.58
C ALA A 134 0.28 0.77 3.47
N LEU A 135 -0.94 0.88 2.93
CA LEU A 135 -1.26 1.86 1.90
C LEU A 135 -1.20 3.29 2.43
N ALA A 136 -1.64 3.52 3.66
CA ALA A 136 -1.53 4.83 4.31
C ALA A 136 -0.06 5.22 4.54
N ALA A 137 0.80 4.27 4.93
CA ALA A 137 2.23 4.50 5.07
C ALA A 137 2.90 4.80 3.71
N THR A 138 2.47 4.11 2.64
CA THR A 138 2.90 4.43 1.27
C THR A 138 2.48 5.85 0.88
N ALA A 139 1.22 6.23 1.14
CA ALA A 139 0.72 7.57 0.88
C ALA A 139 1.51 8.65 1.65
N HIS A 140 1.83 8.38 2.91
CA HIS A 140 2.68 9.26 3.73
C HIS A 140 4.10 9.37 3.14
N HIS A 141 4.70 8.26 2.74
CA HIS A 141 6.03 8.23 2.12
C HIS A 141 6.09 9.07 0.84
N VAL A 142 5.07 9.00 0.01
CA VAL A 142 4.95 9.80 -1.21
C VAL A 142 5.00 11.30 -0.93
N THR A 143 4.34 11.75 0.15
CA THR A 143 4.10 13.16 0.46
C THR A 143 5.03 13.76 1.51
N ALA A 144 5.67 12.94 2.34
CA ALA A 144 6.47 13.38 3.49
C ALA A 144 7.94 12.95 3.45
N SER A 145 8.41 12.33 2.35
CA SER A 145 9.84 12.05 2.17
C SER A 145 10.63 13.35 2.09
N GLU A 146 11.90 13.32 2.51
CA GLU A 146 12.78 14.47 2.45
C GLU A 146 12.84 15.07 1.03
N GLY A 147 12.61 16.38 0.92
CA GLY A 147 12.49 17.07 -0.37
C GLY A 147 11.18 16.90 -1.12
N SER A 148 10.23 16.07 -0.63
CA SER A 148 8.91 15.92 -1.25
C SER A 148 8.07 17.18 -1.09
N GLN A 149 7.28 17.48 -2.12
CA GLN A 149 6.25 18.51 -2.07
C GLN A 149 4.87 17.85 -2.04
N GLN A 150 3.91 18.55 -1.43
CA GLN A 150 2.52 18.09 -1.45
C GLN A 150 1.96 18.16 -2.86
N PRO A 151 1.16 17.20 -3.30
CA PRO A 151 0.61 17.16 -4.64
C PRO A 151 -0.37 18.29 -4.90
N ASP A 152 -0.28 18.88 -6.10
CA ASP A 152 -1.32 19.75 -6.67
C ASP A 152 -2.32 18.93 -7.49
N LEU A 153 -1.86 17.81 -8.08
CA LEU A 153 -2.66 16.89 -8.88
C LEU A 153 -2.34 15.45 -8.50
N ILE A 154 -3.37 14.64 -8.38
CA ILE A 154 -3.26 13.20 -8.15
C ILE A 154 -4.00 12.46 -9.27
N ILE A 155 -3.38 11.44 -9.85
CA ILE A 155 -3.97 10.64 -10.93
C ILE A 155 -4.44 9.30 -10.37
N GLY A 156 -5.76 9.09 -10.36
CA GLY A 156 -6.43 7.91 -9.81
C GLY A 156 -7.01 8.13 -8.42
N HIS A 157 -8.30 7.81 -8.26
CA HIS A 157 -9.07 7.96 -7.01
C HIS A 157 -9.39 6.60 -6.36
N GLY A 158 -8.48 5.63 -6.50
CA GLY A 158 -8.48 4.39 -5.73
C GLY A 158 -8.07 4.64 -4.26
N VAL A 159 -7.94 3.57 -3.47
CA VAL A 159 -7.60 3.67 -2.04
C VAL A 159 -6.32 4.47 -1.81
N LEU A 160 -5.25 4.20 -2.56
CA LEU A 160 -3.98 4.92 -2.42
C LEU A 160 -4.12 6.41 -2.79
N GLY A 161 -4.79 6.74 -3.90
CA GLY A 161 -5.02 8.13 -4.30
C GLY A 161 -5.84 8.91 -3.29
N ARG A 162 -6.88 8.29 -2.72
CA ARG A 162 -7.69 8.86 -1.63
C ARG A 162 -6.87 9.12 -0.37
N LEU A 163 -5.99 8.21 0.01
CA LEU A 163 -5.10 8.37 1.17
C LEU A 163 -4.10 9.50 0.95
N ILE A 164 -3.49 9.59 -0.24
CA ILE A 164 -2.58 10.69 -0.60
C ILE A 164 -3.32 12.03 -0.53
N ALA A 165 -4.53 12.12 -1.09
CA ALA A 165 -5.34 13.33 -1.08
C ALA A 165 -5.70 13.74 0.37
N ARG A 166 -6.14 12.80 1.21
CA ARG A 166 -6.46 13.07 2.63
C ARG A 166 -5.22 13.55 3.41
N ILE A 167 -4.04 12.96 3.17
CA ILE A 167 -2.80 13.41 3.81
C ILE A 167 -2.41 14.82 3.31
N ALA A 168 -2.57 15.13 2.02
CA ALA A 168 -2.34 16.46 1.50
C ALA A 168 -3.29 17.50 2.13
N VAL A 169 -4.56 17.14 2.34
CA VAL A 169 -5.53 17.99 3.05
C VAL A 169 -5.09 18.25 4.49
N LEU A 170 -4.60 17.24 5.20
CA LEU A 170 -4.04 17.40 6.56
C LEU A 170 -2.84 18.36 6.58
N ALA A 171 -2.09 18.43 5.49
CA ALA A 171 -0.98 19.38 5.31
C ALA A 171 -1.44 20.77 4.82
N GLY A 172 -2.75 21.04 4.80
CA GLY A 172 -3.33 22.34 4.41
C GLY A 172 -3.39 22.57 2.90
N LYS A 173 -3.38 21.49 2.08
CA LYS A 173 -3.51 21.55 0.62
C LYS A 173 -4.88 21.06 0.18
N SER A 174 -5.29 21.46 -1.02
CA SER A 174 -6.51 20.97 -1.70
C SER A 174 -6.12 20.50 -3.09
N PRO A 175 -5.60 19.28 -3.24
CA PRO A 175 -5.23 18.77 -4.55
C PRO A 175 -6.46 18.54 -5.42
N VAL A 176 -6.28 18.61 -6.73
CA VAL A 176 -7.23 18.06 -7.70
C VAL A 176 -6.91 16.58 -7.89
N VAL A 177 -7.93 15.75 -8.02
CA VAL A 177 -7.77 14.34 -8.33
C VAL A 177 -8.44 14.04 -9.67
N TRP A 178 -7.71 13.43 -10.58
CA TRP A 178 -8.27 12.93 -11.83
C TRP A 178 -8.75 11.49 -11.67
N GLU A 179 -10.00 11.24 -12.07
CA GLU A 179 -10.58 9.90 -12.10
C GLU A 179 -11.49 9.74 -13.32
N VAL A 180 -11.20 8.75 -14.13
CA VAL A 180 -11.95 8.46 -15.37
C VAL A 180 -13.27 7.75 -15.08
N ASP A 181 -13.32 6.92 -14.05
CA ASP A 181 -14.50 6.19 -13.63
C ASP A 181 -15.44 7.12 -12.83
N ALA A 182 -16.63 7.36 -13.37
CA ALA A 182 -17.62 8.25 -12.77
C ALA A 182 -18.06 7.79 -11.37
N ASP A 183 -18.17 6.47 -11.16
CA ASP A 183 -18.62 5.90 -9.88
C ASP A 183 -17.57 6.10 -8.78
N ARG A 184 -16.29 6.18 -9.16
CA ARG A 184 -15.19 6.43 -8.24
C ARG A 184 -14.94 7.89 -7.91
N ARG A 185 -15.62 8.84 -8.58
CA ARG A 185 -15.47 10.28 -8.30
C ARG A 185 -16.13 10.74 -7.00
N THR A 186 -16.82 9.86 -6.31
CA THR A 186 -17.51 10.15 -5.04
C THR A 186 -16.60 9.95 -3.82
N GLY A 187 -17.01 10.46 -2.65
CA GLY A 187 -16.33 10.22 -1.37
C GLY A 187 -15.05 11.02 -1.15
N ALA A 188 -14.86 12.14 -1.88
CA ALA A 188 -13.79 13.10 -1.61
C ALA A 188 -14.03 13.83 -0.27
N ILE A 189 -12.95 14.09 0.47
CA ILE A 189 -12.97 14.79 1.77
C ILE A 189 -11.95 15.91 1.73
N GLY A 190 -12.39 17.15 1.49
CA GLY A 190 -11.55 18.34 1.49
C GLY A 190 -10.71 18.56 0.22
N TYR A 191 -11.01 17.84 -0.86
CA TYR A 191 -10.36 17.98 -2.18
C TYR A 191 -11.39 17.75 -3.30
N GLU A 192 -11.03 18.07 -4.53
CA GLU A 192 -11.90 17.94 -5.71
C GLU A 192 -11.51 16.70 -6.54
N VAL A 193 -12.52 16.00 -7.08
CA VAL A 193 -12.33 14.88 -8.02
C VAL A 193 -13.06 15.19 -9.31
N ILE A 194 -12.31 15.19 -10.43
CA ILE A 194 -12.84 15.55 -11.74
C ILE A 194 -12.48 14.53 -12.82
N ASP A 195 -13.25 14.53 -13.90
CA ASP A 195 -12.83 13.89 -15.13
C ASP A 195 -11.63 14.66 -15.72
N PRO A 196 -10.52 14.00 -16.08
CA PRO A 196 -9.36 14.68 -16.68
C PRO A 196 -9.71 15.51 -17.92
N LYS A 197 -10.78 15.16 -18.66
CA LYS A 197 -11.27 15.91 -19.81
C LYS A 197 -11.89 17.25 -19.43
N ALA A 198 -12.39 17.38 -18.20
CA ALA A 198 -12.96 18.64 -17.71
C ALA A 198 -11.90 19.60 -17.16
N ASP A 199 -10.69 19.12 -16.92
CA ASP A 199 -9.62 19.95 -16.38
C ASP A 199 -9.01 20.85 -17.46
N GLN A 200 -9.16 22.17 -17.23
CA GLN A 200 -8.56 23.20 -18.08
C GLN A 200 -7.21 23.69 -17.54
N LYS A 201 -6.85 23.30 -16.31
CA LYS A 201 -5.61 23.74 -15.67
C LYS A 201 -4.41 23.04 -16.31
N ARG A 202 -3.37 23.84 -16.54
CA ARG A 202 -2.01 23.38 -16.86
C ARG A 202 -1.10 24.04 -15.83
N TYR A 203 0.15 23.59 -15.69
CA TYR A 203 1.08 24.13 -14.69
C TYR A 203 0.87 23.60 -13.26
N TYR A 204 0.76 22.29 -13.13
CA TYR A 204 0.87 21.62 -11.84
C TYR A 204 2.36 21.51 -11.42
N LYS A 205 2.70 21.92 -10.20
CA LYS A 205 4.09 21.82 -9.72
C LYS A 205 4.44 20.40 -9.30
N THR A 206 3.50 19.70 -8.68
CA THR A 206 3.68 18.31 -8.21
C THR A 206 2.49 17.49 -8.63
N ILE A 207 2.76 16.49 -9.46
CA ILE A 207 1.78 15.51 -9.93
C ILE A 207 2.15 14.17 -9.30
N VAL A 208 1.20 13.51 -8.64
CA VAL A 208 1.39 12.15 -8.12
C VAL A 208 0.53 11.19 -8.93
N ASP A 209 1.16 10.22 -9.57
CA ASP A 209 0.47 9.21 -10.36
C ASP A 209 0.40 7.88 -9.61
N VAL A 210 -0.83 7.42 -9.38
CA VAL A 210 -1.19 6.12 -8.80
C VAL A 210 -2.18 5.35 -9.68
N SER A 211 -2.29 5.74 -10.95
CA SER A 211 -3.22 5.11 -11.89
C SER A 211 -2.84 3.70 -12.32
N GLY A 212 -1.53 3.42 -12.35
CA GLY A 212 -0.98 2.19 -12.94
C GLY A 212 -0.96 2.20 -14.47
N ASP A 213 -1.31 3.30 -15.12
CA ASP A 213 -1.30 3.44 -16.58
C ASP A 213 0.03 4.05 -17.06
N ALA A 214 0.90 3.20 -17.61
CA ALA A 214 2.22 3.60 -18.11
C ALA A 214 2.15 4.56 -19.32
N SER A 215 1.01 4.68 -19.99
CA SER A 215 0.84 5.53 -21.18
C SER A 215 0.61 7.00 -20.89
N LEU A 216 0.34 7.37 -19.62
CA LEU A 216 -0.04 8.74 -19.25
C LEU A 216 1.12 9.72 -19.17
N LEU A 217 2.38 9.27 -19.17
CA LEU A 217 3.52 10.10 -18.80
C LEU A 217 3.66 11.36 -19.67
N ASP A 218 3.48 11.28 -21.00
CA ASP A 218 3.49 12.44 -21.88
C ASP A 218 2.36 13.44 -21.56
N THR A 219 1.17 12.94 -21.24
CA THR A 219 0.04 13.76 -20.81
C THR A 219 0.38 14.51 -19.52
N LEU A 220 0.97 13.83 -18.54
CA LEU A 220 1.36 14.44 -17.25
C LEU A 220 2.46 15.48 -17.44
N ILE A 221 3.46 15.21 -18.28
CA ILE A 221 4.51 16.16 -18.64
C ILE A 221 3.90 17.41 -19.29
N SER A 222 2.90 17.26 -20.17
CA SER A 222 2.23 18.40 -20.82
C SER A 222 1.50 19.31 -19.81
N CYS A 223 1.07 18.78 -18.69
CA CYS A 223 0.41 19.51 -17.61
C CYS A 223 1.36 20.05 -16.53
N LEU A 224 2.64 19.68 -16.58
CA LEU A 224 3.62 20.03 -15.56
C LEU A 224 4.05 21.49 -15.68
N ALA A 225 4.20 22.18 -14.57
CA ALA A 225 4.86 23.49 -14.51
C ALA A 225 6.36 23.35 -14.82
N PRO A 226 7.02 24.39 -15.34
CA PRO A 226 8.47 24.36 -15.47
C PRO A 226 9.19 24.06 -14.15
N GLY A 227 10.15 23.12 -14.15
CA GLY A 227 10.84 22.64 -12.96
C GLY A 227 9.99 21.79 -12.03
N GLY A 228 8.78 21.41 -12.45
CA GLY A 228 7.88 20.59 -11.65
C GLY A 228 8.30 19.12 -11.56
N GLU A 229 7.63 18.37 -10.68
CA GLU A 229 7.90 16.96 -10.41
C GLU A 229 6.69 16.08 -10.69
N ILE A 230 6.92 14.94 -11.34
CA ILE A 230 5.98 13.83 -11.43
C ILE A 230 6.49 12.72 -10.49
N VAL A 231 5.65 12.30 -9.56
CA VAL A 231 5.93 11.22 -8.62
C VAL A 231 5.15 9.99 -9.05
N LEU A 232 5.85 8.97 -9.49
CA LEU A 232 5.28 7.68 -9.86
C LEU A 232 5.18 6.82 -8.60
N ALA A 233 3.98 6.66 -8.08
CA ALA A 233 3.70 5.92 -6.84
C ALA A 233 2.72 4.76 -7.05
N GLY A 234 2.24 4.57 -8.27
CA GLY A 234 1.52 3.39 -8.70
C GLY A 234 2.46 2.20 -8.95
N PHE A 235 1.88 1.06 -9.29
CA PHE A 235 2.61 -0.08 -9.80
C PHE A 235 2.30 -0.27 -11.29
N TYR A 236 3.34 -0.33 -12.13
CA TYR A 236 3.21 -0.37 -13.57
C TYR A 236 3.78 -1.69 -14.10
N ASP A 237 3.04 -2.38 -14.94
CA ASP A 237 3.42 -3.67 -15.52
C ASP A 237 4.02 -3.54 -16.93
N ALA A 238 4.08 -2.32 -17.47
CA ALA A 238 4.64 -2.00 -18.78
C ALA A 238 5.78 -0.97 -18.67
N PRO A 239 6.74 -0.96 -19.61
CA PRO A 239 7.74 0.08 -19.69
C PRO A 239 7.10 1.46 -19.89
N MET A 240 7.61 2.46 -19.16
CA MET A 240 7.20 3.85 -19.31
C MET A 240 8.09 4.56 -20.31
N THR A 241 7.50 5.26 -21.25
CA THR A 241 8.20 6.07 -22.27
C THR A 241 7.66 7.48 -22.26
N PHE A 242 8.48 8.44 -22.69
CA PHE A 242 8.07 9.83 -22.83
C PHE A 242 8.82 10.55 -23.94
N SER A 243 8.21 11.62 -24.44
CA SER A 243 8.80 12.53 -25.44
C SER A 243 9.82 13.45 -24.77
N PHE A 244 11.11 13.23 -25.02
CA PHE A 244 12.19 14.03 -24.44
C PHE A 244 12.04 15.54 -24.68
N PRO A 245 11.71 16.06 -25.89
CA PRO A 245 11.59 17.49 -26.11
C PRO A 245 10.58 18.18 -25.18
N GLN A 246 9.44 17.53 -24.88
CA GLN A 246 8.44 18.08 -23.97
C GLN A 246 8.98 18.12 -22.53
N ALA A 247 9.61 17.04 -22.08
CA ALA A 247 10.22 16.95 -20.75
C ALA A 247 11.37 17.97 -20.60
N PHE A 248 12.21 18.13 -21.63
CA PHE A 248 13.30 19.10 -21.68
C PHE A 248 12.80 20.53 -21.53
N MET A 249 11.77 20.93 -22.29
CA MET A 249 11.20 22.28 -22.22
C MET A 249 10.54 22.59 -20.87
N ARG A 250 10.19 21.59 -20.10
CA ARG A 250 9.62 21.71 -18.75
C ARG A 250 10.66 21.58 -17.65
N GLU A 251 11.91 21.21 -17.97
CA GLU A 251 12.89 20.78 -16.94
C GLU A 251 12.26 19.76 -15.99
N ALA A 252 11.53 18.79 -16.57
CA ALA A 252 10.70 17.87 -15.81
C ALA A 252 11.54 16.98 -14.91
N ARG A 253 11.09 16.83 -13.66
CA ARG A 253 11.65 15.86 -12.71
C ARG A 253 10.71 14.68 -12.64
N ILE A 254 11.26 13.47 -12.67
CA ILE A 254 10.49 12.23 -12.50
C ILE A 254 11.12 11.47 -11.33
N ARG A 255 10.32 11.19 -10.32
CA ARG A 255 10.73 10.45 -9.13
C ARG A 255 9.84 9.22 -8.97
N VAL A 256 10.44 8.10 -8.64
CA VAL A 256 9.71 6.90 -8.24
C VAL A 256 9.60 6.89 -6.73
N ALA A 257 8.39 6.78 -6.21
CA ALA A 257 8.12 6.57 -4.80
C ALA A 257 7.59 5.16 -4.61
N ALA A 258 8.38 4.34 -3.95
CA ALA A 258 8.02 2.94 -3.69
C ALA A 258 7.54 2.76 -2.25
N GLN A 259 7.88 1.65 -1.67
CA GLN A 259 7.46 1.19 -0.36
C GLN A 259 7.72 2.21 0.76
N TRP A 260 6.84 2.19 1.75
CA TRP A 260 6.99 2.95 2.98
C TRP A 260 8.20 2.48 3.83
N GLN A 261 8.64 3.34 4.73
CA GLN A 261 9.64 3.05 5.75
C GLN A 261 8.99 2.94 7.15
N PRO A 262 9.66 2.35 8.16
CA PRO A 262 9.10 2.23 9.51
C PRO A 262 8.60 3.56 10.11
N LYS A 263 9.27 4.68 9.80
CA LYS A 263 8.84 6.02 10.22
C LYS A 263 7.48 6.42 9.63
N ASP A 264 7.21 6.02 8.38
CA ASP A 264 5.95 6.33 7.70
C ASP A 264 4.80 5.55 8.34
N LEU A 265 5.03 4.26 8.66
CA LEU A 265 4.05 3.44 9.34
C LEU A 265 3.70 3.98 10.73
N LEU A 266 4.71 4.43 11.49
CA LEU A 266 4.49 5.05 12.80
C LEU A 266 3.72 6.38 12.69
N ALA A 267 4.04 7.19 11.69
CA ALA A 267 3.35 8.45 11.44
C ALA A 267 1.86 8.24 11.14
N VAL A 268 1.52 7.32 10.23
CA VAL A 268 0.12 7.06 9.88
C VAL A 268 -0.64 6.39 11.01
N LYS A 269 0.00 5.51 11.79
CA LYS A 269 -0.59 4.97 13.02
C LYS A 269 -1.05 6.12 13.93
N ASN A 270 -0.16 7.06 14.23
CA ASN A 270 -0.47 8.20 15.10
C ASN A 270 -1.58 9.09 14.51
N LEU A 271 -1.59 9.31 13.21
CA LEU A 271 -2.62 10.09 12.53
C LEU A 271 -3.98 9.40 12.57
N ALA A 272 -4.04 8.09 12.34
CA ALA A 272 -5.28 7.31 12.35
C ALA A 272 -5.83 7.15 13.78
N GLU A 273 -4.99 6.78 14.74
CA GLU A 273 -5.40 6.57 16.14
C GLU A 273 -5.83 7.88 16.84
N SER A 274 -5.28 9.02 16.42
CA SER A 274 -5.75 10.33 16.90
C SER A 274 -6.99 10.85 16.17
N GLY A 275 -7.54 10.12 15.20
CA GLY A 275 -8.68 10.53 14.38
C GLY A 275 -8.38 11.65 13.36
N ARG A 276 -7.12 12.06 13.20
CA ARG A 276 -6.75 13.08 12.23
C ARG A 276 -6.81 12.55 10.79
N LEU A 277 -6.36 11.33 10.55
CA LEU A 277 -6.50 10.65 9.25
C LEU A 277 -7.70 9.70 9.34
N SER A 278 -8.80 10.05 8.69
CA SER A 278 -9.93 9.12 8.51
C SER A 278 -9.57 8.03 7.51
N LEU A 279 -9.87 6.80 7.86
CA LEU A 279 -9.79 5.62 6.98
C LEU A 279 -11.19 5.19 6.48
N ASP A 280 -12.24 5.91 6.85
CA ASP A 280 -13.63 5.57 6.55
C ASP A 280 -13.90 5.54 5.05
N GLY A 281 -14.70 4.55 4.61
CA GLY A 281 -15.14 4.39 3.23
C GLY A 281 -14.02 4.00 2.25
N LEU A 282 -12.89 3.45 2.76
CA LEU A 282 -11.77 2.99 1.94
C LEU A 282 -11.72 1.47 1.77
N ILE A 283 -12.46 0.73 2.58
CA ILE A 283 -12.64 -0.72 2.43
C ILE A 283 -14.06 -1.03 1.95
N THR A 284 -14.21 -2.12 1.18
CA THR A 284 -15.49 -2.59 0.62
C THR A 284 -15.80 -4.00 1.08
#